data_4a16021ea4a1b4a61a451c7edf835303
#
_entry.id   4a16021ea4a1b4a61a451c7edf835303
#
_cell.length_a   1.000
_cell.length_b   1.000
_cell.length_c   1.000
_cell.angle_alpha   90.00
_cell.angle_beta   90.00
_cell.angle_gamma   90.00
#
_symmetry.space_group_name_H-M   'P 1'
#
loop_
_entity.id
_entity.type
_entity.pdbx_description
1 polymer ?
#
loop_
_entity_poly.entity_id
_entity_poly.type
_entity_poly.pdbx_seq_one_letter_code
_entity_poly.pdbx_strand_id
1 'polypeptide(L)'
;MQREEQFGLSTSAQKSLPMEGKNFFNPVKGVVSGSFDKVRHPGIDISTPTGSIVSAILDGTVIYSGWDEQRMYVIIIQHSDNLASCYSSCSRALKNSGDEVKAGTPIAMSGGAGSESKADVLHLEIWNNGEPIDPAKHLNY
;
A
#
# COMPACT_ATOMS: atom_id res chain seq x y z
N MET A 1 -11.82 -3.76 -3.96
CA MET A 1 -11.22 -4.53 -4.96
C MET A 1 -12.14 -5.54 -5.52
N GLN A 2 -12.64 -5.18 -6.62
CA GLN A 2 -13.56 -5.97 -7.25
C GLN A 2 -13.12 -7.33 -7.57
N ARG A 3 -11.94 -7.50 -7.97
CA ARG A 3 -11.47 -8.78 -8.33
C ARG A 3 -11.47 -9.73 -7.23
N GLU A 4 -11.54 -9.25 -6.06
CA GLU A 4 -11.53 -10.09 -4.95
C GLU A 4 -12.60 -11.10 -5.05
N GLU A 5 -13.72 -10.74 -5.51
CA GLU A 5 -14.76 -11.63 -5.61
C GLU A 5 -14.53 -12.73 -6.52
N GLN A 6 -13.81 -12.52 -7.53
CA GLN A 6 -13.55 -13.53 -8.46
C GLN A 6 -12.67 -14.55 -7.90
N PHE A 7 -11.80 -14.14 -7.05
CA PHE A 7 -10.90 -15.09 -6.48
C PHE A 7 -11.56 -15.69 -5.29
N GLY A 8 -12.52 -15.00 -4.76
CA GLY A 8 -13.15 -15.42 -3.54
C GLY A 8 -13.59 -16.82 -3.51
N LEU A 9 -13.95 -17.31 -4.60
CA LEU A 9 -14.36 -18.59 -4.62
C LEU A 9 -13.34 -19.51 -4.28
N SER A 10 -12.27 -19.42 -4.93
CA SER A 10 -11.24 -20.34 -4.74
C SER A 10 -10.55 -20.03 -3.49
N THR A 11 -10.86 -18.96 -2.91
CA THR A 11 -10.09 -18.57 -1.80
C THR A 11 -10.63 -18.92 -0.49
N SER A 12 -11.58 -19.74 -0.45
CA SER A 12 -12.07 -20.15 0.83
C SER A 12 -10.86 -20.56 1.60
N ALA A 13 -9.95 -21.18 0.98
CA ALA A 13 -8.79 -21.64 1.67
C ALA A 13 -7.87 -20.50 1.94
N GLN A 14 -7.73 -19.63 1.02
CA GLN A 14 -6.86 -18.55 1.20
C GLN A 14 -7.29 -17.64 2.24
N LYS A 15 -8.54 -17.52 2.44
CA LYS A 15 -8.95 -16.62 3.41
C LYS A 15 -8.46 -17.04 4.69
N SER A 16 -8.04 -18.21 4.81
CA SER A 16 -7.60 -18.63 6.07
C SER A 16 -6.17 -18.18 6.26
N LEU A 17 -5.60 -17.45 5.31
CA LEU A 17 -4.29 -16.92 5.51
C LEU A 17 -4.42 -15.97 6.65
N PRO A 18 -3.84 -16.24 7.76
CA PRO A 18 -3.99 -15.37 8.91
C PRO A 18 -3.16 -14.14 8.72
N MET A 19 -3.66 -13.04 9.16
CA MET A 19 -2.89 -11.83 9.10
C MET A 19 -1.90 -11.81 10.24
N GLU A 20 -2.19 -12.44 11.33
CA GLU A 20 -1.30 -12.44 12.44
C GLU A 20 -0.11 -13.25 12.03
N GLY A 21 1.00 -12.90 12.43
CA GLY A 21 2.18 -13.63 12.09
C GLY A 21 2.83 -13.22 10.80
N LYS A 22 2.17 -12.37 10.03
CA LYS A 22 2.78 -11.88 8.83
C LYS A 22 3.74 -10.79 9.19
N ASN A 23 4.94 -10.86 8.65
CA ASN A 23 5.92 -9.83 8.90
C ASN A 23 5.86 -8.85 7.76
N PHE A 24 5.12 -7.79 7.94
CA PHE A 24 5.00 -6.78 6.91
C PHE A 24 6.20 -5.85 7.00
N PHE A 25 6.73 -5.49 5.87
CA PHE A 25 7.86 -4.58 5.81
C PHE A 25 7.29 -3.17 5.85
N ASN A 26 7.84 -2.30 6.68
CA ASN A 26 7.36 -0.92 6.73
C ASN A 26 7.63 -0.27 5.39
N PRO A 27 6.64 0.32 4.76
CA PRO A 27 6.81 0.84 3.40
C PRO A 27 7.69 2.06 3.31
N VAL A 28 7.74 2.87 4.36
CA VAL A 28 8.52 4.10 4.30
C VAL A 28 8.91 4.49 5.70
N LYS A 29 9.97 5.26 5.85
CA LYS A 29 10.36 5.75 7.16
C LYS A 29 9.49 6.92 7.49
N GLY A 30 9.02 6.99 8.72
CA GLY A 30 8.17 8.12 9.10
C GLY A 30 7.32 7.81 10.29
N VAL A 31 6.34 8.65 10.50
CA VAL A 31 5.42 8.47 11.61
C VAL A 31 4.00 8.58 11.09
N VAL A 32 3.10 7.84 11.69
CA VAL A 32 1.71 7.85 11.27
C VAL A 32 1.13 9.20 11.64
N SER A 33 0.58 9.89 10.65
CA SER A 33 0.00 11.20 10.85
C SER A 33 -1.52 11.19 10.61
N GLY A 34 -2.04 10.19 9.96
CA GLY A 34 -3.48 10.06 9.75
C GLY A 34 -3.89 8.65 10.05
N SER A 35 -4.86 8.48 10.93
CA SER A 35 -5.23 7.14 11.36
C SER A 35 -6.35 6.54 10.55
N PHE A 36 -6.49 5.26 10.67
CA PHE A 36 -7.44 4.48 9.88
C PHE A 36 -8.88 4.68 10.37
N ASP A 37 -9.79 4.85 9.41
CA ASP A 37 -11.20 4.84 9.72
C ASP A 37 -11.83 4.14 8.51
N LYS A 38 -12.43 3.01 8.72
CA LYS A 38 -12.93 2.18 7.63
C LYS A 38 -13.79 2.93 6.65
N VAL A 39 -14.55 3.88 7.09
CA VAL A 39 -15.47 4.62 6.24
C VAL A 39 -14.88 5.91 5.71
N ARG A 40 -14.26 6.68 6.57
CA ARG A 40 -13.78 7.99 6.19
C ARG A 40 -12.36 8.05 5.70
N HIS A 41 -11.53 7.13 6.15
CA HIS A 41 -10.11 7.17 5.79
C HIS A 41 -9.60 5.74 5.79
N PRO A 42 -9.86 4.99 4.73
CA PRO A 42 -9.57 3.55 4.72
C PRO A 42 -8.09 3.21 4.53
N GLY A 43 -7.25 3.84 5.27
CA GLY A 43 -5.81 3.60 5.22
C GLY A 43 -5.16 4.41 6.29
N ILE A 44 -3.84 4.57 6.21
CA ILE A 44 -3.15 5.46 7.12
C ILE A 44 -2.27 6.38 6.29
N ASP A 45 -1.99 7.53 6.85
CA ASP A 45 -1.06 8.45 6.24
C ASP A 45 0.20 8.39 7.06
N ILE A 46 1.34 8.31 6.41
CA ILE A 46 2.62 8.27 7.08
C ILE A 46 3.40 9.49 6.64
N SER A 47 3.73 10.35 7.60
CA SER A 47 4.49 11.55 7.31
C SER A 47 5.95 11.13 7.17
N THR A 48 6.60 11.53 6.10
CA THR A 48 7.91 11.04 5.76
C THR A 48 8.75 12.14 5.12
N PRO A 49 10.06 12.09 5.19
CA PRO A 49 10.89 13.08 4.53
C PRO A 49 10.69 13.06 3.03
N THR A 50 10.78 14.22 2.41
CA THR A 50 10.63 14.35 0.97
C THR A 50 11.56 13.42 0.23
N GLY A 51 11.03 12.73 -0.75
CA GLY A 51 11.85 11.85 -1.57
C GLY A 51 12.21 10.52 -0.93
N SER A 52 11.51 10.13 0.10
CA SER A 52 11.79 8.84 0.74
C SER A 52 11.41 7.70 -0.17
N ILE A 53 12.13 6.62 -0.05
CA ILE A 53 11.82 5.42 -0.83
C ILE A 53 10.63 4.71 -0.22
N VAL A 54 9.70 4.34 -1.08
CA VAL A 54 8.53 3.57 -0.67
C VAL A 54 8.77 2.14 -1.12
N SER A 55 8.63 1.19 -0.21
CA SER A 55 8.91 -0.22 -0.48
C SER A 55 7.67 -1.07 -0.33
N ALA A 56 7.65 -2.19 -1.03
CA ALA A 56 6.52 -3.12 -0.94
C ALA A 56 6.46 -3.72 0.47
N ILE A 57 5.28 -3.84 1.01
CA ILE A 57 5.13 -4.39 2.36
C ILE A 57 5.26 -5.92 2.39
N LEU A 58 5.01 -6.55 1.26
CA LEU A 58 5.10 -8.01 1.14
C LEU A 58 5.41 -8.36 -0.32
N ASP A 59 5.78 -9.61 -0.55
CA ASP A 59 6.00 -10.10 -1.91
C ASP A 59 4.69 -9.99 -2.67
N GLY A 60 4.75 -9.77 -3.94
CA GLY A 60 3.54 -9.72 -4.76
C GLY A 60 3.81 -9.28 -6.18
N THR A 61 2.75 -8.99 -6.88
CA THR A 61 2.81 -8.53 -8.26
C THR A 61 2.13 -7.17 -8.36
N VAL A 62 2.78 -6.25 -9.04
CA VAL A 62 2.19 -4.93 -9.25
C VAL A 62 1.07 -5.09 -10.25
N ILE A 63 -0.15 -4.75 -9.88
CA ILE A 63 -1.28 -4.87 -10.77
C ILE A 63 -1.73 -3.52 -11.31
N TYR A 64 -1.22 -2.44 -10.76
CA TYR A 64 -1.51 -1.11 -11.27
C TYR A 64 -0.38 -0.17 -10.90
N SER A 65 0.00 0.70 -11.82
CA SER A 65 0.98 1.73 -11.55
C SER A 65 0.65 2.89 -12.49
N GLY A 66 0.30 4.03 -11.96
CA GLY A 66 -0.05 5.16 -12.81
C GLY A 66 -0.30 6.44 -12.04
N TRP A 67 -0.50 7.50 -12.78
CA TRP A 67 -0.72 8.83 -12.23
C TRP A 67 -2.20 9.12 -12.11
N ASP A 68 -2.59 9.67 -11.00
CA ASP A 68 -3.96 10.07 -10.77
C ASP A 68 -3.90 11.52 -10.32
N GLU A 69 -4.72 12.38 -10.90
CA GLU A 69 -4.68 13.77 -10.55
C GLU A 69 -4.91 14.08 -9.08
N GLN A 70 -5.65 13.29 -8.41
CA GLN A 70 -5.92 13.54 -7.01
C GLN A 70 -5.02 12.79 -6.07
N ARG A 71 -4.47 11.68 -6.52
CA ARG A 71 -3.68 10.84 -5.65
C ARG A 71 -2.22 10.78 -6.02
N MET A 72 -1.83 11.44 -7.09
CA MET A 72 -0.47 11.45 -7.60
C MET A 72 -0.16 10.04 -8.12
N TYR A 73 1.06 9.53 -7.98
CA TYR A 73 1.32 8.19 -8.45
C TYR A 73 0.74 7.19 -7.47
N VAL A 74 0.08 6.20 -8.02
CA VAL A 74 -0.58 5.15 -7.26
C VAL A 74 -0.03 3.82 -7.71
N ILE A 75 0.33 2.96 -6.78
CA ILE A 75 0.79 1.63 -7.09
C ILE A 75 -0.01 0.66 -6.27
N ILE A 76 -0.50 -0.40 -6.90
CA ILE A 76 -1.27 -1.42 -6.20
C ILE A 76 -0.57 -2.74 -6.40
N ILE A 77 -0.35 -3.48 -5.32
CA ILE A 77 0.30 -4.77 -5.35
C ILE A 77 -0.66 -5.83 -4.84
N GLN A 78 -0.77 -6.92 -5.59
CA GLN A 78 -1.58 -8.05 -5.18
C GLN A 78 -0.63 -9.05 -4.54
N HIS A 79 -0.86 -9.39 -3.29
CA HIS A 79 0.02 -10.28 -2.55
C HIS A 79 -0.48 -11.71 -2.54
N SER A 80 -1.79 -11.88 -2.51
CA SER A 80 -2.40 -13.19 -2.58
C SER A 80 -3.79 -12.97 -3.14
N ASP A 81 -4.58 -14.00 -3.25
CA ASP A 81 -5.91 -13.86 -3.80
C ASP A 81 -6.77 -12.87 -3.02
N ASN A 82 -6.54 -12.76 -1.75
CA ASN A 82 -7.35 -11.89 -0.90
C ASN A 82 -6.67 -10.63 -0.42
N LEU A 83 -5.39 -10.50 -0.60
CA LEU A 83 -4.65 -9.43 0.06
C LEU A 83 -3.96 -8.52 -0.94
N ALA A 84 -4.21 -7.25 -0.82
CA ALA A 84 -3.58 -6.26 -1.69
C ALA A 84 -3.19 -5.02 -0.90
N SER A 85 -2.21 -4.29 -1.39
CA SER A 85 -1.82 -3.03 -0.78
C SER A 85 -1.80 -1.94 -1.84
N CYS A 86 -2.12 -0.73 -1.43
CA CYS A 86 -2.21 0.40 -2.33
C CYS A 86 -1.40 1.55 -1.75
N TYR A 87 -0.50 2.10 -2.54
CA TYR A 87 0.38 3.16 -2.13
C TYR A 87 0.09 4.38 -2.99
N SER A 88 -0.25 5.50 -2.38
CA SER A 88 -0.58 6.70 -3.14
C SER A 88 0.07 7.92 -2.54
N SER A 89 -0.09 9.04 -3.20
CA SER A 89 0.57 10.29 -2.86
C SER A 89 2.08 10.21 -3.14
N CYS A 90 2.45 9.38 -4.09
CA CYS A 90 3.85 9.23 -4.44
C CYS A 90 4.22 10.17 -5.56
N SER A 91 5.47 10.65 -5.55
CA SER A 91 5.93 11.57 -6.57
C SER A 91 6.45 10.83 -7.79
N ARG A 92 6.76 9.56 -7.64
CA ARG A 92 7.34 8.80 -8.72
C ARG A 92 7.05 7.32 -8.54
N ALA A 93 6.78 6.65 -9.63
CA ALA A 93 6.59 5.20 -9.61
C ALA A 93 7.85 4.56 -10.15
N LEU A 94 8.36 3.54 -9.47
CA LEU A 94 9.57 2.85 -9.89
C LEU A 94 9.29 1.48 -10.49
N LYS A 95 8.05 1.02 -10.43
CA LYS A 95 7.68 -0.27 -10.98
C LYS A 95 6.47 -0.12 -11.87
N ASN A 96 6.32 -1.06 -12.77
CA ASN A 96 5.21 -1.05 -13.72
C ASN A 96 4.28 -2.21 -13.47
N SER A 97 3.08 -2.10 -13.99
CA SER A 97 2.11 -3.17 -13.89
C SER A 97 2.73 -4.43 -14.47
N GLY A 98 2.59 -5.53 -13.79
CA GLY A 98 3.16 -6.80 -14.19
C GLY A 98 4.47 -7.15 -13.49
N ASP A 99 5.12 -6.18 -12.88
CA ASP A 99 6.40 -6.46 -12.22
C ASP A 99 6.18 -7.25 -10.94
N GLU A 100 7.06 -8.18 -10.68
CA GLU A 100 7.01 -8.93 -9.44
C GLU A 100 7.96 -8.31 -8.45
N VAL A 101 7.57 -8.20 -7.21
CA VAL A 101 8.36 -7.57 -6.17
C VAL A 101 8.41 -8.43 -4.93
N LYS A 102 9.43 -8.18 -4.11
CA LYS A 102 9.55 -8.84 -2.82
C LYS A 102 9.35 -7.80 -1.74
N ALA A 103 9.05 -8.25 -0.54
CA ALA A 103 8.94 -7.34 0.59
C ALA A 103 10.22 -6.52 0.66
N GLY A 104 10.09 -5.23 0.82
CA GLY A 104 11.25 -4.35 0.90
C GLY A 104 11.76 -3.83 -0.42
N THR A 105 11.23 -4.30 -1.54
CA THR A 105 11.67 -3.81 -2.85
C THR A 105 11.17 -2.39 -3.04
N PRO A 106 12.02 -1.46 -3.45
CA PRO A 106 11.59 -0.09 -3.75
C PRO A 106 10.59 -0.08 -4.89
N ILE A 107 9.45 0.56 -4.69
CA ILE A 107 8.41 0.62 -5.70
C ILE A 107 8.03 2.03 -6.08
N ALA A 108 8.37 3.01 -5.24
CA ALA A 108 7.99 4.39 -5.51
C ALA A 108 8.82 5.33 -4.65
N MET A 109 8.63 6.62 -4.84
CA MET A 109 9.22 7.62 -3.98
C MET A 109 8.10 8.51 -3.48
N SER A 110 8.21 8.92 -2.23
CA SER A 110 7.14 9.70 -1.62
C SER A 110 7.23 11.15 -2.02
N GLY A 111 6.09 11.79 -2.00
CA GLY A 111 5.95 13.21 -2.06
C GLY A 111 6.84 14.04 -2.91
N GLY A 112 7.02 15.23 -2.49
CA GLY A 112 7.95 16.09 -3.15
C GLY A 112 7.52 16.66 -4.46
N ALA A 113 6.30 16.59 -4.81
CA ALA A 113 5.87 17.05 -6.08
C ALA A 113 5.86 18.55 -6.12
N GLY A 114 6.92 19.10 -5.84
CA GLY A 114 7.06 20.50 -5.94
C GLY A 114 6.36 21.26 -4.86
N SER A 115 5.88 20.61 -3.95
CA SER A 115 5.16 21.29 -2.97
C SER A 115 6.06 21.84 -1.94
N GLU A 116 5.68 22.90 -1.40
CA GLU A 116 6.46 23.42 -0.38
C GLU A 116 5.92 22.95 0.87
N SER A 117 5.12 21.97 0.87
CA SER A 117 4.56 21.51 2.08
C SER A 117 5.66 20.97 2.89
N LYS A 118 5.55 21.08 4.12
CA LYS A 118 6.54 20.71 5.03
C LYS A 118 6.75 19.27 5.04
N ALA A 119 5.76 18.51 4.95
CA ALA A 119 5.95 17.10 5.11
C ALA A 119 5.27 16.38 4.00
N ASP A 120 5.92 15.42 3.46
CA ASP A 120 5.28 14.61 2.46
C ASP A 120 4.61 13.47 3.18
N VAL A 121 3.65 12.87 2.52
CA VAL A 121 2.85 11.84 3.11
C VAL A 121 2.73 10.67 2.15
N LEU A 122 2.84 9.48 2.67
CA LEU A 122 2.47 8.29 1.93
C LEU A 122 1.11 7.84 2.44
N HIS A 123 0.17 7.62 1.54
CA HIS A 123 -1.12 7.06 1.94
C HIS A 123 -1.07 5.57 1.63
N LEU A 124 -1.25 4.74 2.64
CA LEU A 124 -1.19 3.31 2.50
C LEU A 124 -2.50 2.66 2.87
N GLU A 125 -3.01 1.80 1.97
CA GLU A 125 -4.20 1.03 2.27
C GLU A 125 -3.85 -0.44 2.14
N ILE A 126 -4.42 -1.25 3.00
CA ILE A 126 -4.30 -2.69 2.91
C ILE A 126 -5.71 -3.24 2.87
N TRP A 127 -5.98 -4.05 1.85
CA TRP A 127 -7.31 -4.60 1.64
C TRP A 127 -7.24 -6.12 1.78
N ASN A 128 -8.09 -6.67 2.62
CA ASN A 128 -8.11 -8.10 2.87
C ASN A 128 -9.54 -8.60 2.74
N ASN A 129 -9.76 -9.53 1.86
CA ASN A 129 -11.09 -10.07 1.61
C ASN A 129 -12.07 -8.97 1.20
N GLY A 130 -11.60 -8.05 0.38
CA GLY A 130 -12.45 -6.98 -0.13
C GLY A 130 -12.76 -5.86 0.84
N GLU A 131 -12.13 -5.87 1.99
CA GLU A 131 -12.34 -4.80 2.95
C GLU A 131 -11.05 -4.19 3.40
N PRO A 132 -11.06 -2.90 3.69
CA PRO A 132 -9.84 -2.25 4.16
C PRO A 132 -9.60 -2.62 5.61
N ILE A 133 -8.35 -2.83 5.95
CA ILE A 133 -7.98 -3.12 7.34
C ILE A 133 -6.97 -2.09 7.79
N ASP A 134 -6.82 -1.94 9.08
CA ASP A 134 -5.94 -0.91 9.65
C ASP A 134 -4.48 -1.31 9.48
N PRO A 135 -3.74 -0.62 8.61
CA PRO A 135 -2.35 -1.00 8.39
C PRO A 135 -1.49 -0.86 9.64
N ALA A 136 -1.83 0.06 10.52
CA ALA A 136 -1.01 0.30 11.69
C ALA A 136 -0.95 -0.90 12.61
N LYS A 137 -1.92 -1.80 12.50
CA LYS A 137 -1.92 -2.97 13.35
C LYS A 137 -0.98 -4.05 12.84
N HIS A 138 -0.46 -3.88 11.64
CA HIS A 138 0.37 -4.89 11.01
C HIS A 138 1.77 -4.37 10.66
N LEU A 139 2.03 -3.11 10.94
CA LEU A 139 3.30 -2.50 10.67
C LEU A 139 3.94 -2.07 11.98
N ASN A 140 5.17 -1.63 11.89
CA ASN A 140 5.92 -1.34 13.08
C ASN A 140 6.17 0.16 13.25
N TYR A 141 5.13 0.94 13.27
CA TYR A 141 5.26 2.39 13.47
C TYR A 141 4.93 2.83 14.88
#